data_272ea3a3c54c4f5ad999cc616034b417
#
_entry.id   272ea3a3c54c4f5ad999cc616034b417
#
_cell.length_a   1.000
_cell.length_b   1.000
_cell.length_c   1.000
_cell.angle_alpha   90.00
_cell.angle_beta   90.00
_cell.angle_gamma   90.00
#
_symmetry.space_group_name_H-M   'P 1'
#
loop_
_entity.id
_entity.type
_entity.pdbx_description
1 polymer ?
#
loop_
_entity_poly.entity_id
_entity_poly.type
_entity_poly.pdbx_seq_one_letter_code
_entity_poly.pdbx_strand_id
1 'polypeptide(L)'
;MRSLRTLVLSSRPLSWVNTAVPFALAYYVVTESFDPIFVVGSIFFLIPYNFLMYGINDVFDYESDLRNPRKGGVEGALLPPDLHRATLVASVALSVPFVAVLVWWGTVASTGILALSLFFVVAYSAKGLRFKEIPFLDSLTSSAHFVMPAVFGLAVAGASPSWSAFTLLVAFFLWGMASHAFVAVQDV
;
A
#
# COMPACT_ATOMS: atom_id res chain seq x y z
N MET A 1 -23.01 -10.31 8.06
CA MET A 1 -22.87 -8.85 7.89
C MET A 1 -21.74 -8.24 8.74
N ARG A 2 -21.53 -8.63 10.00
CA ARG A 2 -20.40 -8.13 10.83
C ARG A 2 -19.03 -8.39 10.18
N SER A 3 -18.76 -9.60 9.71
CA SER A 3 -17.46 -9.99 9.11
C SER A 3 -17.09 -9.14 7.88
N LEU A 4 -18.02 -8.90 6.95
CA LEU A 4 -17.74 -8.09 5.74
C LEU A 4 -17.41 -6.64 6.12
N ARG A 5 -18.16 -6.04 7.04
CA ARG A 5 -17.88 -4.69 7.52
C ARG A 5 -16.48 -4.60 8.15
N THR A 6 -16.10 -5.60 8.97
CA THR A 6 -14.77 -5.64 9.58
C THR A 6 -13.66 -5.73 8.53
N LEU A 7 -13.81 -6.58 7.50
CA LEU A 7 -12.85 -6.68 6.39
C LEU A 7 -12.71 -5.37 5.62
N VAL A 8 -13.83 -4.70 5.33
CA VAL A 8 -13.78 -3.38 4.66
C VAL A 8 -13.09 -2.33 5.54
N LEU A 9 -13.38 -2.30 6.84
CA LEU A 9 -12.72 -1.37 7.77
C LEU A 9 -11.22 -1.68 7.92
N SER A 10 -10.83 -2.95 7.87
CA SER A 10 -9.42 -3.37 7.88
C SER A 10 -8.65 -2.86 6.65
N SER A 11 -9.30 -2.65 5.51
CA SER A 11 -8.66 -2.04 4.33
C SER A 11 -8.45 -0.52 4.46
N ARG A 12 -8.92 0.10 5.53
CA ARG A 12 -8.83 1.55 5.81
C ARG A 12 -9.30 2.44 4.65
N PRO A 13 -10.61 2.51 4.36
CA PRO A 13 -11.14 3.22 3.18
C PRO A 13 -10.70 4.68 3.04
N LEU A 14 -10.48 5.39 4.15
CA LEU A 14 -9.96 6.77 4.12
C LEU A 14 -8.54 6.86 3.54
N SER A 15 -7.76 5.79 3.62
CA SER A 15 -6.39 5.73 3.11
C SER A 15 -6.30 5.28 1.65
N TRP A 16 -7.40 4.81 1.04
CA TRP A 16 -7.39 4.29 -0.33
C TRP A 16 -6.88 5.30 -1.35
N VAL A 17 -7.23 6.57 -1.17
CA VAL A 17 -6.81 7.66 -2.07
C VAL A 17 -5.30 7.90 -2.02
N ASN A 18 -4.64 7.59 -0.91
CA ASN A 18 -3.22 7.84 -0.71
C ASN A 18 -2.31 6.94 -1.57
N THR A 19 -2.84 5.86 -2.10
CA THR A 19 -2.14 4.92 -2.99
C THR A 19 -2.69 4.98 -4.41
N ALA A 20 -4.01 5.09 -4.57
CA ALA A 20 -4.65 5.15 -5.89
C ALA A 20 -4.36 6.45 -6.63
N VAL A 21 -4.43 7.60 -5.94
CA VAL A 21 -4.19 8.91 -6.58
C VAL A 21 -2.74 9.06 -7.06
N PRO A 22 -1.70 8.70 -6.29
CA PRO A 22 -0.33 8.73 -6.79
C PRO A 22 -0.11 7.88 -8.06
N PHE A 23 -0.67 6.67 -8.11
CA PHE A 23 -0.63 5.85 -9.33
C PHE A 23 -1.36 6.53 -10.49
N ALA A 24 -2.61 6.92 -10.27
CA ALA A 24 -3.47 7.47 -11.31
C ALA A 24 -2.89 8.75 -11.91
N LEU A 25 -2.39 9.68 -11.07
CA LEU A 25 -1.75 10.91 -11.52
C LEU A 25 -0.47 10.63 -12.30
N ALA A 26 0.41 9.77 -11.77
CA ALA A 26 1.67 9.43 -12.41
C ALA A 26 1.46 8.79 -13.79
N TYR A 27 0.51 7.88 -13.90
CA TYR A 27 0.15 7.24 -15.17
C TYR A 27 -0.47 8.24 -16.15
N TYR A 28 -1.46 9.01 -15.69
CA TYR A 28 -2.20 9.95 -16.54
C TYR A 28 -1.33 11.09 -17.11
N VAL A 29 -0.41 11.63 -16.33
CA VAL A 29 0.49 12.70 -16.79
C VAL A 29 1.38 12.24 -17.95
N VAL A 30 1.68 10.94 -18.03
CA VAL A 30 2.51 10.38 -19.12
C VAL A 30 1.67 10.00 -20.33
N THR A 31 0.49 9.42 -20.12
CA THR A 31 -0.30 8.82 -21.20
C THR A 31 -1.45 9.70 -21.69
N GLU A 32 -1.88 10.65 -20.87
CA GLU A 32 -3.10 11.46 -21.07
C GLU A 32 -4.36 10.60 -21.38
N SER A 33 -4.38 9.35 -20.88
CA SER A 33 -5.37 8.35 -21.24
C SER A 33 -6.00 7.69 -20.02
N PHE A 34 -7.29 7.37 -20.12
CA PHE A 34 -8.05 6.54 -19.20
C PHE A 34 -8.23 5.11 -19.76
N ASP A 35 -7.16 4.55 -20.28
CA ASP A 35 -7.14 3.20 -20.86
C ASP A 35 -7.32 2.09 -19.79
N PRO A 36 -7.41 0.81 -20.23
CA PRO A 36 -7.59 -0.30 -19.28
C PRO A 36 -6.50 -0.41 -18.21
N ILE A 37 -5.23 -0.02 -18.50
CA ILE A 37 -4.16 -0.05 -17.49
C ILE A 37 -4.41 1.00 -16.41
N PHE A 38 -4.82 2.21 -16.82
CA PHE A 38 -5.22 3.26 -15.87
C PHE A 38 -6.33 2.78 -14.94
N VAL A 39 -7.40 2.17 -15.50
CA VAL A 39 -8.56 1.73 -14.72
C VAL A 39 -8.18 0.59 -13.77
N VAL A 40 -7.55 -0.46 -14.28
CA VAL A 40 -7.17 -1.64 -13.50
C VAL A 40 -6.15 -1.30 -12.41
N GLY A 41 -5.15 -0.49 -12.75
CA GLY A 41 -4.14 -0.04 -11.78
C GLY A 41 -4.73 0.86 -10.70
N SER A 42 -5.60 1.81 -11.07
CA SER A 42 -6.29 2.67 -10.09
C SER A 42 -7.16 1.85 -9.12
N ILE A 43 -7.92 0.88 -9.63
CA ILE A 43 -8.73 -0.01 -8.77
C ILE A 43 -7.82 -0.89 -7.90
N PHE A 44 -6.72 -1.41 -8.44
CA PHE A 44 -5.76 -2.21 -7.69
C PHE A 44 -5.20 -1.43 -6.50
N PHE A 45 -4.68 -0.24 -6.74
CA PHE A 45 -4.11 0.60 -5.68
C PHE A 45 -5.18 1.23 -4.77
N LEU A 46 -6.45 1.30 -5.21
CA LEU A 46 -7.55 1.76 -4.37
C LEU A 46 -7.94 0.72 -3.31
N ILE A 47 -8.21 -0.52 -3.69
CA ILE A 47 -8.81 -1.52 -2.79
C ILE A 47 -7.90 -2.71 -2.53
N PRO A 48 -7.49 -3.54 -3.52
CA PRO A 48 -6.72 -4.75 -3.26
C PRO A 48 -5.40 -4.49 -2.53
N TYR A 49 -4.65 -3.48 -2.98
CA TYR A 49 -3.36 -3.11 -2.41
C TYR A 49 -3.49 -2.65 -0.95
N ASN A 50 -4.47 -1.81 -0.64
CA ASN A 50 -4.73 -1.36 0.73
C ASN A 50 -5.22 -2.50 1.62
N PHE A 51 -6.09 -3.37 1.09
CA PHE A 51 -6.55 -4.52 1.84
C PHE A 51 -5.42 -5.52 2.12
N LEU A 52 -4.50 -5.72 1.17
CA LEU A 52 -3.31 -6.52 1.38
C LEU A 52 -2.40 -5.89 2.46
N MET A 53 -2.08 -4.62 2.32
CA MET A 53 -1.18 -3.89 3.22
C MET A 53 -1.71 -3.84 4.65
N TYR A 54 -2.92 -3.33 4.83
CA TYR A 54 -3.50 -3.17 6.16
C TYR A 54 -4.04 -4.48 6.73
N GLY A 55 -4.53 -5.40 5.89
CA GLY A 55 -4.96 -6.72 6.33
C GLY A 55 -3.82 -7.56 6.90
N ILE A 56 -2.63 -7.54 6.26
CA ILE A 56 -1.43 -8.16 6.80
C ILE A 56 -1.04 -7.49 8.11
N ASN A 57 -1.04 -6.16 8.15
CA ASN A 57 -0.71 -5.40 9.36
C ASN A 57 -1.62 -5.77 10.52
N ASP A 58 -2.94 -5.70 10.36
CA ASP A 58 -3.91 -5.96 11.42
C ASP A 58 -3.85 -7.42 11.94
N VAL A 59 -3.46 -8.39 11.10
CA VAL A 59 -3.27 -9.79 11.52
C VAL A 59 -2.02 -9.96 12.39
N PHE A 60 -0.88 -9.38 11.95
CA PHE A 60 0.39 -9.56 12.67
C PHE A 60 0.56 -8.64 13.88
N ASP A 61 -0.29 -7.61 13.98
CA ASP A 61 -0.25 -6.63 15.07
C ASP A 61 -1.32 -6.81 16.12
N TYR A 62 -2.14 -7.83 15.99
CA TYR A 62 -3.32 -8.03 16.85
C TYR A 62 -3.03 -7.84 18.34
N GLU A 63 -1.93 -8.42 18.85
CA GLU A 63 -1.56 -8.31 20.27
C GLU A 63 -1.19 -6.88 20.71
N SER A 64 -0.56 -6.11 19.83
CA SER A 64 -0.25 -4.70 20.08
C SER A 64 -1.50 -3.82 19.93
N ASP A 65 -2.34 -4.16 18.94
CA ASP A 65 -3.59 -3.45 18.65
C ASP A 65 -4.61 -3.56 19.79
N LEU A 66 -4.62 -4.66 20.54
CA LEU A 66 -5.44 -4.81 21.74
C LEU A 66 -5.15 -3.76 22.80
N ARG A 67 -3.93 -3.20 22.84
CA ARG A 67 -3.49 -2.19 23.79
C ARG A 67 -3.62 -0.77 23.27
N ASN A 68 -3.88 -0.61 21.96
CA ASN A 68 -3.99 0.71 21.32
C ASN A 68 -5.42 1.24 21.43
N PRO A 69 -5.68 2.31 22.23
CA PRO A 69 -7.02 2.85 22.43
C PRO A 69 -7.62 3.49 21.16
N ARG A 70 -6.79 3.74 20.13
CA ARG A 70 -7.22 4.30 18.83
C ARG A 70 -7.75 3.26 17.85
N LYS A 71 -7.46 1.97 18.09
CA LYS A 71 -7.99 0.88 17.27
C LYS A 71 -9.49 0.70 17.46
N GLY A 72 -10.17 0.35 16.37
CA GLY A 72 -11.64 0.28 16.32
C GLY A 72 -12.32 1.55 15.80
N GLY A 73 -11.54 2.62 15.55
CA GLY A 73 -11.99 3.89 14.99
C GLY A 73 -11.39 4.16 13.59
N VAL A 74 -10.84 5.36 13.42
CA VAL A 74 -10.24 5.82 12.15
C VAL A 74 -8.99 5.01 11.76
N GLU A 75 -8.28 4.48 12.74
CA GLU A 75 -7.05 3.69 12.54
C GLU A 75 -7.28 2.21 12.18
N GLY A 76 -8.47 1.88 11.72
CA GLY A 76 -8.84 0.53 11.30
C GLY A 76 -9.59 -0.27 12.36
N ALA A 77 -10.00 -1.48 12.01
CA ALA A 77 -10.72 -2.36 12.90
C ALA A 77 -9.76 -3.15 13.79
N LEU A 78 -10.18 -3.41 15.02
CA LEU A 78 -9.57 -4.51 15.79
C LEU A 78 -10.04 -5.82 15.15
N LEU A 79 -9.14 -6.52 14.48
CA LEU A 79 -9.46 -7.71 13.69
C LEU A 79 -9.53 -8.96 14.57
N PRO A 80 -10.70 -9.59 14.78
CA PRO A 80 -10.81 -10.79 15.62
C PRO A 80 -9.97 -11.95 15.07
N PRO A 81 -9.36 -12.78 15.94
CA PRO A 81 -8.48 -13.89 15.52
C PRO A 81 -9.12 -14.91 14.58
N ASP A 82 -10.43 -15.16 14.70
CA ASP A 82 -11.20 -16.04 13.82
C ASP A 82 -11.26 -15.53 12.37
N LEU A 83 -11.04 -14.23 12.15
CA LEU A 83 -10.99 -13.62 10.82
C LEU A 83 -9.57 -13.52 10.24
N HIS A 84 -8.50 -13.79 11.00
CA HIS A 84 -7.13 -13.61 10.54
C HIS A 84 -6.83 -14.39 9.26
N ARG A 85 -7.11 -15.70 9.25
CA ARG A 85 -6.89 -16.53 8.06
C ARG A 85 -7.73 -16.07 6.87
N ALA A 86 -9.01 -15.75 7.12
CA ALA A 86 -9.90 -15.27 6.08
C ALA A 86 -9.41 -13.94 5.48
N THR A 87 -8.92 -13.02 6.31
CA THR A 87 -8.35 -11.74 5.88
C THR A 87 -7.12 -11.95 4.99
N LEU A 88 -6.15 -12.78 5.41
CA LEU A 88 -4.95 -13.06 4.61
C LEU A 88 -5.30 -13.72 3.28
N VAL A 89 -6.17 -14.74 3.29
CA VAL A 89 -6.58 -15.41 2.06
C VAL A 89 -7.35 -14.47 1.14
N ALA A 90 -8.29 -13.69 1.67
CA ALA A 90 -9.09 -12.77 0.87
C ALA A 90 -8.25 -11.62 0.29
N SER A 91 -7.31 -11.05 1.06
CA SER A 91 -6.45 -9.98 0.57
C SER A 91 -5.53 -10.45 -0.55
N VAL A 92 -4.95 -11.64 -0.44
CA VAL A 92 -4.15 -12.25 -1.51
C VAL A 92 -5.01 -12.61 -2.72
N ALA A 93 -6.14 -13.30 -2.51
CA ALA A 93 -7.04 -13.72 -3.59
C ALA A 93 -7.61 -12.52 -4.38
N LEU A 94 -7.91 -11.42 -3.69
CA LEU A 94 -8.35 -10.19 -4.35
C LEU A 94 -7.22 -9.51 -5.13
N SER A 95 -5.98 -9.58 -4.67
CA SER A 95 -4.83 -8.91 -5.30
C SER A 95 -4.30 -9.67 -6.52
N VAL A 96 -4.28 -11.00 -6.47
CA VAL A 96 -3.67 -11.86 -7.52
C VAL A 96 -4.16 -11.57 -8.93
N PRO A 97 -5.47 -11.48 -9.24
CA PRO A 97 -5.93 -11.22 -10.60
C PRO A 97 -5.46 -9.86 -11.14
N PHE A 98 -5.45 -8.83 -10.30
CA PHE A 98 -4.95 -7.50 -10.69
C PHE A 98 -3.45 -7.53 -10.95
N VAL A 99 -2.67 -8.14 -10.07
CA VAL A 99 -1.22 -8.30 -10.25
C VAL A 99 -0.93 -9.06 -11.53
N ALA A 100 -1.63 -10.16 -11.80
CA ALA A 100 -1.45 -10.93 -13.03
C ALA A 100 -1.69 -10.08 -14.31
N VAL A 101 -2.76 -9.28 -14.31
CA VAL A 101 -3.08 -8.39 -15.44
C VAL A 101 -2.05 -7.27 -15.57
N LEU A 102 -1.64 -6.63 -14.47
CA LEU A 102 -0.65 -5.55 -14.49
C LEU A 102 0.75 -6.04 -14.89
N VAL A 103 1.12 -7.27 -14.53
CA VAL A 103 2.35 -7.93 -15.00
C VAL A 103 2.25 -8.28 -16.49
N TRP A 104 1.11 -8.79 -16.94
CA TRP A 104 0.88 -9.14 -18.34
C TRP A 104 0.98 -7.92 -19.27
N TRP A 105 0.47 -6.77 -18.85
CA TRP A 105 0.56 -5.52 -19.61
C TRP A 105 1.86 -4.74 -19.37
N GLY A 106 2.58 -5.09 -18.32
CA GLY A 106 3.78 -4.39 -17.90
C GLY A 106 5.04 -4.79 -18.67
N THR A 107 6.12 -4.11 -18.33
CA THR A 107 7.48 -4.40 -18.73
C THR A 107 8.22 -5.14 -17.61
N VAL A 108 9.43 -5.64 -17.89
CA VAL A 108 10.29 -6.21 -16.84
C VAL A 108 10.57 -5.18 -15.74
N ALA A 109 10.79 -3.91 -16.13
CA ALA A 109 11.05 -2.83 -15.17
C ALA A 109 9.83 -2.56 -14.27
N SER A 110 8.64 -2.36 -14.86
CA SER A 110 7.41 -2.12 -14.08
C SER A 110 7.04 -3.32 -13.23
N THR A 111 7.23 -4.54 -13.72
CA THR A 111 7.03 -5.77 -12.95
C THR A 111 7.96 -5.84 -11.73
N GLY A 112 9.24 -5.48 -11.90
CA GLY A 112 10.19 -5.41 -10.79
C GLY A 112 9.80 -4.37 -9.74
N ILE A 113 9.31 -3.21 -10.16
CA ILE A 113 8.80 -2.15 -9.27
C ILE A 113 7.56 -2.62 -8.51
N LEU A 114 6.62 -3.27 -9.20
CA LEU A 114 5.42 -3.83 -8.56
C LEU A 114 5.80 -4.92 -7.53
N ALA A 115 6.72 -5.82 -7.89
CA ALA A 115 7.22 -6.84 -6.98
C ALA A 115 7.89 -6.23 -5.74
N LEU A 116 8.70 -5.20 -5.91
CA LEU A 116 9.32 -4.46 -4.80
C LEU A 116 8.29 -3.77 -3.91
N SER A 117 7.25 -3.17 -4.51
CA SER A 117 6.14 -2.57 -3.78
C SER A 117 5.41 -3.61 -2.91
N LEU A 118 5.09 -4.78 -3.48
CA LEU A 118 4.45 -5.88 -2.75
C LEU A 118 5.38 -6.48 -1.69
N PHE A 119 6.69 -6.54 -1.95
CA PHE A 119 7.67 -6.94 -0.95
C PHE A 119 7.64 -6.03 0.27
N PHE A 120 7.63 -4.70 0.09
CA PHE A 120 7.52 -3.76 1.21
C PHE A 120 6.22 -3.94 1.99
N VAL A 121 5.09 -4.18 1.32
CA VAL A 121 3.81 -4.48 1.97
C VAL A 121 3.91 -5.67 2.91
N VAL A 122 4.55 -6.75 2.46
CA VAL A 122 4.73 -7.96 3.29
C VAL A 122 5.78 -7.72 4.37
N ALA A 123 6.95 -7.18 4.00
CA ALA A 123 8.10 -7.02 4.89
C ALA A 123 7.84 -6.08 6.07
N TYR A 124 6.93 -5.12 5.90
CA TYR A 124 6.57 -4.17 6.95
C TYR A 124 6.06 -4.85 8.21
N SER A 125 5.16 -5.83 8.10
CA SER A 125 4.49 -6.44 9.25
C SER A 125 4.72 -7.93 9.41
N ALA A 126 5.10 -8.67 8.34
CA ALA A 126 5.19 -10.13 8.37
C ALA A 126 6.21 -10.63 9.38
N LYS A 127 5.85 -11.70 10.09
CA LYS A 127 6.73 -12.36 11.08
C LYS A 127 8.07 -12.75 10.43
N GLY A 128 9.16 -12.39 11.09
CA GLY A 128 10.53 -12.64 10.64
C GLY A 128 11.18 -11.50 9.85
N LEU A 129 10.40 -10.56 9.31
CA LEU A 129 10.91 -9.33 8.68
C LEU A 129 10.63 -8.10 9.56
N ARG A 130 9.36 -7.76 9.81
CA ARG A 130 8.89 -6.70 10.73
C ARG A 130 9.68 -5.39 10.62
N PHE A 131 9.82 -4.87 9.40
CA PHE A 131 10.59 -3.65 9.12
C PHE A 131 10.11 -2.44 9.94
N LYS A 132 8.83 -2.43 10.31
CA LYS A 132 8.26 -1.40 11.19
C LYS A 132 8.84 -1.36 12.61
N GLU A 133 9.53 -2.40 13.06
CA GLU A 133 10.19 -2.43 14.37
C GLU A 133 11.66 -1.96 14.30
N ILE A 134 12.16 -1.67 13.11
CA ILE A 134 13.55 -1.28 12.88
C ILE A 134 13.59 0.24 12.63
N PRO A 135 14.26 1.03 13.49
CA PRO A 135 14.38 2.47 13.30
C PRO A 135 14.86 2.84 11.89
N PHE A 136 14.36 3.92 11.33
CA PHE A 136 14.53 4.38 9.94
C PHE A 136 13.89 3.47 8.89
N LEU A 137 14.02 2.15 9.00
CA LEU A 137 13.42 1.21 8.05
C LEU A 137 11.90 1.24 8.13
N ASP A 138 11.36 1.48 9.31
CA ASP A 138 9.93 1.74 9.55
C ASP A 138 9.42 2.91 8.69
N SER A 139 9.98 4.11 8.87
CA SER A 139 9.57 5.30 8.12
C SER A 139 9.83 5.17 6.62
N LEU A 140 10.94 4.53 6.23
CA LEU A 140 11.29 4.26 4.84
C LEU A 140 10.24 3.35 4.18
N THR A 141 9.94 2.21 4.82
CA THR A 141 8.99 1.24 4.26
C THR A 141 7.57 1.79 4.27
N SER A 142 7.18 2.50 5.33
CA SER A 142 5.88 3.19 5.39
C SER A 142 5.73 4.19 4.24
N SER A 143 6.73 5.05 4.01
CA SER A 143 6.69 6.00 2.90
C SER A 143 6.69 5.30 1.52
N ALA A 144 7.42 4.20 1.38
CA ALA A 144 7.44 3.42 0.15
C ALA A 144 6.05 2.94 -0.26
N HIS A 145 5.18 2.56 0.67
CA HIS A 145 3.81 2.12 0.38
C HIS A 145 3.01 3.15 -0.43
N PHE A 146 3.27 4.43 -0.24
CA PHE A 146 2.54 5.53 -0.88
C PHE A 146 3.23 6.05 -2.14
N VAL A 147 4.56 5.98 -2.19
CA VAL A 147 5.34 6.48 -3.34
C VAL A 147 5.49 5.44 -4.44
N MET A 148 5.65 4.15 -4.09
CA MET A 148 5.82 3.08 -5.08
C MET A 148 4.66 2.96 -6.08
N PRO A 149 3.38 3.20 -5.72
CA PRO A 149 2.30 3.31 -6.70
C PRO A 149 2.58 4.34 -7.80
N ALA A 150 3.11 5.52 -7.46
CA ALA A 150 3.48 6.52 -8.46
C ALA A 150 4.66 6.08 -9.32
N VAL A 151 5.69 5.49 -8.70
CA VAL A 151 6.85 4.93 -9.42
C VAL A 151 6.42 3.85 -10.40
N PHE A 152 5.51 2.97 -9.98
CA PHE A 152 4.92 1.95 -10.85
C PHE A 152 4.11 2.57 -11.98
N GLY A 153 3.29 3.60 -11.70
CA GLY A 153 2.51 4.32 -12.68
C GLY A 153 3.38 4.91 -13.80
N LEU A 154 4.47 5.59 -13.43
CA LEU A 154 5.44 6.11 -14.40
C LEU A 154 6.09 4.99 -15.23
N ALA A 155 6.49 3.90 -14.57
CA ALA A 155 7.19 2.80 -15.24
C ALA A 155 6.30 2.03 -16.21
N VAL A 156 5.04 1.74 -15.83
CA VAL A 156 4.09 1.02 -16.70
C VAL A 156 3.58 1.90 -17.84
N ALA A 157 3.56 3.22 -17.64
CA ALA A 157 3.26 4.20 -18.68
C ALA A 157 4.43 4.41 -19.66
N GLY A 158 5.60 3.83 -19.41
CA GLY A 158 6.78 4.00 -20.26
C GLY A 158 7.43 5.37 -20.15
N ALA A 159 7.30 6.04 -19.00
CA ALA A 159 7.90 7.35 -18.79
C ALA A 159 9.42 7.34 -18.97
N SER A 160 9.94 8.32 -19.67
CA SER A 160 11.37 8.59 -19.72
C SER A 160 11.86 9.17 -18.40
N PRO A 161 13.07 8.80 -17.93
CA PRO A 161 13.65 9.40 -16.74
C PRO A 161 13.72 10.92 -16.85
N SER A 162 13.24 11.64 -15.83
CA SER A 162 13.34 13.10 -15.77
C SER A 162 13.72 13.55 -14.36
N TRP A 163 14.52 14.62 -14.28
CA TRP A 163 14.92 15.21 -13.01
C TRP A 163 13.72 15.76 -12.24
N SER A 164 12.72 16.30 -12.92
CA SER A 164 11.50 16.82 -12.28
C SER A 164 10.70 15.71 -11.62
N ALA A 165 10.47 14.59 -12.31
CA ALA A 165 9.79 13.43 -11.74
C ALA A 165 10.58 12.83 -10.56
N PHE A 166 11.90 12.70 -10.70
CA PHE A 166 12.77 12.20 -9.64
C PHE A 166 12.68 13.09 -8.39
N THR A 167 12.83 14.41 -8.56
CA THR A 167 12.79 15.36 -7.44
C THR A 167 11.44 15.35 -6.74
N LEU A 168 10.33 15.27 -7.50
CA LEU A 168 8.99 15.19 -6.95
C LEU A 168 8.77 13.90 -6.15
N LEU A 169 9.21 12.75 -6.67
CA LEU A 169 9.12 11.47 -5.98
C LEU A 169 9.97 11.46 -4.70
N VAL A 170 11.17 12.03 -4.74
CA VAL A 170 12.03 12.15 -3.54
C VAL A 170 11.38 13.07 -2.51
N ALA A 171 10.82 14.20 -2.92
CA ALA A 171 10.11 15.11 -2.02
C ALA A 171 8.90 14.43 -1.37
N PHE A 172 8.11 13.69 -2.16
CA PHE A 172 6.98 12.93 -1.66
C PHE A 172 7.43 11.82 -0.69
N PHE A 173 8.52 11.13 -1.00
CA PHE A 173 9.10 10.10 -0.15
C PHE A 173 9.57 10.65 1.19
N LEU A 174 10.32 11.75 1.19
CA LEU A 174 10.82 12.41 2.40
C LEU A 174 9.68 12.98 3.25
N TRP A 175 8.66 13.56 2.61
CA TRP A 175 7.45 14.00 3.29
C TRP A 175 6.73 12.83 3.98
N GLY A 176 6.59 11.70 3.29
CA GLY A 176 5.99 10.49 3.87
C GLY A 176 6.78 9.96 5.08
N MET A 177 8.12 9.92 4.98
CA MET A 177 8.99 9.54 6.11
C MET A 177 8.83 10.49 7.30
N ALA A 178 8.85 11.80 7.06
CA ALA A 178 8.71 12.80 8.12
C ALA A 178 7.32 12.72 8.79
N SER A 179 6.26 12.57 7.99
CA SER A 179 4.89 12.42 8.49
C SER A 179 4.74 11.18 9.35
N HIS A 180 5.31 10.05 8.93
CA HIS A 180 5.27 8.81 9.69
C HIS A 180 6.04 8.92 11.02
N ALA A 181 7.26 9.46 10.98
CA ALA A 181 8.07 9.70 12.18
C ALA A 181 7.37 10.63 13.17
N PHE A 182 6.68 11.68 12.69
CA PHE A 182 5.92 12.60 13.53
C PHE A 182 4.76 11.89 14.25
N VAL A 183 4.02 11.02 13.56
CA VAL A 183 2.94 10.23 14.18
C VAL A 183 3.52 9.28 15.22
N ALA A 184 4.64 8.60 14.93
CA ALA A 184 5.28 7.69 15.87
C ALA A 184 5.71 8.38 17.19
N VAL A 185 6.15 9.63 17.14
CA VAL A 185 6.49 10.42 18.35
C VAL A 185 5.26 10.77 19.20
N GLN A 186 4.08 10.87 18.58
CA GLN A 186 2.83 11.13 19.32
C GLN A 186 2.28 9.90 20.05
N ASP A 187 2.79 8.72 19.74
CA ASP A 187 2.34 7.44 20.29
C ASP A 187 3.16 7.01 21.55
N VAL A 188 4.10 7.85 22.01
CA VAL A 188 4.96 7.59 23.19
C VAL A 188 4.32 8.12 24.47
#